data_f5d06dfe25963278213ad0571f7d10ea
#
_entry.id   f5d06dfe25963278213ad0571f7d10ea
#
_cell.length_a   1.000
_cell.length_b   1.000
_cell.length_c   1.000
_cell.angle_alpha   90.00
_cell.angle_beta   90.00
_cell.angle_gamma   90.00
#
_symmetry.space_group_name_H-M   'P 1'
#
loop_
_entity.id
_entity.type
_entity.pdbx_description
1 polymer ?
#
loop_
_entity_poly.entity_id
_entity_poly.type
_entity_poly.pdbx_seq_one_letter_code
_entity_poly.pdbx_strand_id
1 'polypeptide(L)'
;MDNRTERQKYLRLLAQQYPNVRAASSEIIHLQAILSLPKGTEHFMSDLHGEAEAFVHILNNASGAVREKVDIVLRDALPADERARLATLIYYPEEKLSELADAAPNRAEWYRITLRRLIEICRLCASKYTRAKVRRALPVWNGDIINELLNKNNDIFNKREYFDTVIASIIETDCAEEFIISMCNLIKRLVVDHLH
;
A
#
# COMPACT_ATOMS: atom_id res chain seq x y z
N MET A 1 -29.25 -13.07 -34.41
CA MET A 1 -27.85 -12.59 -34.64
C MET A 1 -26.93 -13.77 -34.51
N ASP A 2 -26.05 -13.98 -35.49
CA ASP A 2 -25.25 -15.19 -35.59
C ASP A 2 -24.12 -15.17 -34.53
N ASN A 3 -24.22 -16.04 -33.54
CA ASN A 3 -23.26 -16.23 -32.43
C ASN A 3 -21.81 -16.44 -32.95
N ARG A 4 -21.66 -16.93 -34.18
CA ARG A 4 -20.37 -17.15 -34.86
C ARG A 4 -19.68 -15.84 -35.23
N THR A 5 -20.45 -14.83 -35.66
CA THR A 5 -19.94 -13.52 -36.05
C THR A 5 -19.51 -12.69 -34.83
N GLU A 6 -20.21 -12.77 -33.72
CA GLU A 6 -19.84 -12.10 -32.47
C GLU A 6 -18.58 -12.70 -31.85
N ARG A 7 -18.47 -14.03 -31.84
CA ARG A 7 -17.26 -14.73 -31.39
C ARG A 7 -16.04 -14.37 -32.22
N GLN A 8 -16.20 -14.22 -33.55
CA GLN A 8 -15.09 -13.78 -34.41
C GLN A 8 -14.65 -12.34 -34.15
N LYS A 9 -15.58 -11.42 -33.90
CA LYS A 9 -15.28 -10.05 -33.49
C LYS A 9 -14.52 -9.99 -32.17
N TYR A 10 -14.96 -10.75 -31.18
CA TYR A 10 -14.30 -10.86 -29.89
C TYR A 10 -12.87 -11.42 -30.01
N LEU A 11 -12.67 -12.49 -30.77
CA LEU A 11 -11.36 -13.05 -31.01
C LEU A 11 -10.40 -12.08 -31.76
N ARG A 12 -10.92 -11.25 -32.66
CA ARG A 12 -10.12 -10.19 -33.31
C ARG A 12 -9.66 -9.13 -32.33
N LEU A 13 -10.51 -8.73 -31.37
CA LEU A 13 -10.14 -7.78 -30.30
C LEU A 13 -9.07 -8.39 -29.38
N LEU A 14 -9.23 -9.65 -28.98
CA LEU A 14 -8.22 -10.36 -28.20
C LEU A 14 -6.88 -10.50 -28.96
N ALA A 15 -6.91 -10.73 -30.27
CA ALA A 15 -5.70 -10.83 -31.08
C ALA A 15 -4.93 -9.50 -31.18
N GLN A 16 -5.59 -8.35 -31.02
CA GLN A 16 -4.89 -7.06 -30.93
C GLN A 16 -4.09 -6.94 -29.61
N GLN A 17 -4.64 -7.45 -28.53
CA GLN A 17 -3.99 -7.44 -27.22
C GLN A 17 -2.97 -8.57 -27.07
N TYR A 18 -3.26 -9.74 -27.62
CA TYR A 18 -2.43 -10.95 -27.56
C TYR A 18 -2.09 -11.45 -28.98
N PRO A 19 -1.13 -10.81 -29.65
CA PRO A 19 -0.90 -11.01 -31.10
C PRO A 19 -0.33 -12.37 -31.47
N ASN A 20 0.12 -13.16 -30.49
CA ASN A 20 0.67 -14.49 -30.71
C ASN A 20 0.44 -15.42 -29.53
N VAL A 21 0.66 -16.72 -29.74
CA VAL A 21 0.45 -17.76 -28.73
C VAL A 21 1.28 -17.51 -27.46
N ARG A 22 2.51 -17.01 -27.59
CA ARG A 22 3.37 -16.74 -26.42
C ARG A 22 2.80 -15.63 -25.53
N ALA A 23 2.29 -14.55 -26.16
CA ALA A 23 1.65 -13.46 -25.44
C ALA A 23 0.37 -13.95 -24.70
N ALA A 24 -0.47 -14.73 -25.40
CA ALA A 24 -1.65 -15.32 -24.80
C ALA A 24 -1.31 -16.30 -23.67
N SER A 25 -0.31 -17.17 -23.85
CA SER A 25 0.13 -18.12 -22.82
C SER A 25 0.69 -17.40 -21.60
N SER A 26 1.47 -16.33 -21.78
CA SER A 26 2.01 -15.52 -20.69
C SER A 26 0.87 -14.91 -19.84
N GLU A 27 -0.16 -14.37 -20.49
CA GLU A 27 -1.31 -13.81 -19.80
C GLU A 27 -2.14 -14.89 -19.07
N ILE A 28 -2.34 -16.06 -19.69
CA ILE A 28 -3.04 -17.18 -19.05
C ILE A 28 -2.29 -17.61 -17.77
N ILE A 29 -0.97 -17.75 -17.83
CA ILE A 29 -0.14 -18.09 -16.67
C ILE A 29 -0.28 -17.02 -15.59
N HIS A 30 -0.23 -15.73 -15.97
CA HIS A 30 -0.39 -14.61 -15.05
C HIS A 30 -1.77 -14.61 -14.37
N LEU A 31 -2.84 -14.77 -15.15
CA LEU A 31 -4.20 -14.82 -14.63
C LEU A 31 -4.44 -16.04 -13.71
N GLN A 32 -3.92 -17.21 -14.06
CA GLN A 32 -3.99 -18.40 -13.20
C GLN A 32 -3.25 -18.19 -11.88
N ALA A 33 -2.09 -17.53 -11.91
CA ALA A 33 -1.36 -17.19 -10.69
C ALA A 33 -2.15 -16.20 -9.81
N ILE A 34 -2.83 -15.22 -10.42
CA ILE A 34 -3.69 -14.26 -9.70
C ILE A 34 -4.85 -14.97 -8.98
N LEU A 35 -5.45 -15.98 -9.60
CA LEU A 35 -6.54 -16.75 -8.99
C LEU A 35 -6.12 -17.50 -7.70
N SER A 36 -4.82 -17.72 -7.53
CA SER A 36 -4.24 -18.36 -6.33
C SER A 36 -3.84 -17.37 -5.23
N LEU A 37 -3.97 -16.05 -5.46
CA LEU A 37 -3.70 -15.05 -4.44
C LEU A 37 -4.78 -15.07 -3.34
N PRO A 38 -4.43 -14.65 -2.11
CA PRO A 38 -5.41 -14.43 -1.06
C PRO A 38 -6.51 -13.48 -1.54
N LYS A 39 -7.74 -13.71 -1.07
CA LYS A 39 -8.84 -12.77 -1.35
C LYS A 39 -8.50 -11.37 -0.84
N GLY A 40 -8.89 -10.37 -1.63
CA GLY A 40 -8.84 -8.98 -1.23
C GLY A 40 -9.79 -8.67 -0.07
N THR A 41 -9.61 -7.52 0.53
CA THR A 41 -10.52 -6.97 1.54
C THR A 41 -11.60 -6.17 0.83
N GLU A 42 -12.85 -6.56 1.00
CA GLU A 42 -14.01 -5.87 0.45
C GLU A 42 -14.76 -5.17 1.57
N HIS A 43 -15.13 -3.92 1.35
CA HIS A 43 -15.97 -3.14 2.26
C HIS A 43 -17.33 -2.94 1.64
N PHE A 44 -18.37 -3.22 2.43
CA PHE A 44 -19.76 -2.95 2.06
C PHE A 44 -20.28 -1.84 2.97
N MET A 45 -20.86 -0.82 2.36
CA MET A 45 -21.49 0.29 3.07
C MET A 45 -22.89 0.51 2.53
N SER A 46 -23.82 0.83 3.44
CA SER A 46 -25.21 1.22 3.11
C SER A 46 -25.59 2.44 3.94
N ASP A 47 -26.63 3.12 3.53
CA ASP A 47 -27.34 4.14 4.32
C ASP A 47 -26.43 5.26 4.88
N LEU A 48 -25.70 5.94 4.01
CA LEU A 48 -24.76 7.00 4.41
C LEU A 48 -25.45 8.24 5.04
N HIS A 49 -26.75 8.46 4.76
CA HIS A 49 -27.59 9.51 5.35
C HIS A 49 -27.01 10.94 5.31
N GLY A 50 -26.04 11.19 4.39
CA GLY A 50 -25.37 12.49 4.29
C GLY A 50 -24.30 12.74 5.36
N GLU A 51 -23.93 11.74 6.17
CA GLU A 51 -22.91 11.80 7.22
C GLU A 51 -21.50 11.75 6.62
N ALA A 52 -21.08 12.82 5.95
CA ALA A 52 -19.83 12.88 5.18
C ALA A 52 -18.58 12.63 6.06
N GLU A 53 -18.53 13.19 7.27
CA GLU A 53 -17.38 13.03 8.17
C GLU A 53 -17.24 11.57 8.64
N ALA A 54 -18.35 10.94 9.05
CA ALA A 54 -18.35 9.53 9.44
C ALA A 54 -17.93 8.63 8.26
N PHE A 55 -18.42 8.91 7.06
CA PHE A 55 -18.04 8.19 5.85
C PHE A 55 -16.54 8.30 5.55
N VAL A 56 -16.00 9.52 5.56
CA VAL A 56 -14.56 9.75 5.34
C VAL A 56 -13.72 9.05 6.42
N HIS A 57 -14.17 9.07 7.68
CA HIS A 57 -13.49 8.36 8.76
C HIS A 57 -13.45 6.85 8.52
N ILE A 58 -14.56 6.24 8.10
CA ILE A 58 -14.62 4.81 7.77
C ILE A 58 -13.69 4.48 6.59
N LEU A 59 -13.64 5.33 5.57
CA LEU A 59 -12.70 5.16 4.45
C LEU A 59 -11.25 5.21 4.91
N ASN A 60 -10.89 6.19 5.73
CA ASN A 60 -9.52 6.40 6.20
C ASN A 60 -9.02 5.27 7.10
N ASN A 61 -9.88 4.74 7.98
CA ASN A 61 -9.51 3.64 8.87
C ASN A 61 -9.74 2.26 8.26
N ALA A 62 -10.39 2.21 7.09
CA ALA A 62 -10.73 0.98 6.39
C ALA A 62 -11.54 0.01 7.29
N SER A 63 -12.57 0.52 7.98
CA SER A 63 -13.38 -0.22 8.98
C SER A 63 -12.54 -0.96 10.03
N GLY A 64 -11.43 -0.35 10.46
CA GLY A 64 -10.50 -0.92 11.43
C GLY A 64 -9.39 -1.80 10.84
N ALA A 65 -9.42 -2.09 9.55
CA ALA A 65 -8.41 -2.96 8.92
C ALA A 65 -6.99 -2.37 8.99
N VAL A 66 -6.84 -1.05 8.91
CA VAL A 66 -5.53 -0.40 9.11
C VAL A 66 -5.00 -0.67 10.51
N ARG A 67 -5.85 -0.52 11.54
CA ARG A 67 -5.45 -0.79 12.93
C ARG A 67 -5.04 -2.25 13.11
N GLU A 68 -5.76 -3.18 12.52
CA GLU A 68 -5.41 -4.59 12.55
C GLU A 68 -4.01 -4.84 11.96
N LYS A 69 -3.64 -4.20 10.84
CA LYS A 69 -2.31 -4.35 10.24
C LYS A 69 -1.21 -3.75 11.10
N VAL A 70 -1.46 -2.61 11.74
CA VAL A 70 -0.55 -2.02 12.75
C VAL A 70 -0.33 -2.99 13.91
N ASP A 71 -1.41 -3.57 14.43
CA ASP A 71 -1.34 -4.52 15.55
C ASP A 71 -0.62 -5.82 15.16
N ILE A 72 -0.82 -6.35 13.96
CA ILE A 72 -0.11 -7.54 13.48
C ILE A 72 1.41 -7.31 13.44
N VAL A 73 1.85 -6.15 12.94
CA VAL A 73 3.28 -5.87 12.75
C VAL A 73 3.97 -5.46 14.05
N LEU A 74 3.27 -4.71 14.92
CA LEU A 74 3.92 -3.98 16.01
C LEU A 74 3.43 -4.38 17.41
N ARG A 75 2.60 -5.42 17.56
CA ARG A 75 2.06 -5.85 18.86
C ARG A 75 3.13 -6.09 19.91
N ASP A 76 4.20 -6.79 19.51
CA ASP A 76 5.28 -7.19 20.42
C ASP A 76 6.36 -6.10 20.58
N ALA A 77 6.33 -5.08 19.74
CA ALA A 77 7.32 -4.00 19.71
C ALA A 77 6.84 -2.71 20.36
N LEU A 78 5.52 -2.49 20.42
CA LEU A 78 4.93 -1.22 20.88
C LEU A 78 3.74 -1.40 21.81
N PRO A 79 3.59 -0.51 22.81
CA PRO A 79 2.38 -0.41 23.62
C PRO A 79 1.14 -0.08 22.78
N ALA A 80 -0.04 -0.39 23.31
CA ALA A 80 -1.30 -0.22 22.59
C ALA A 80 -1.63 1.25 22.23
N ASP A 81 -1.22 2.19 23.07
CA ASP A 81 -1.41 3.63 22.85
C ASP A 81 -0.50 4.17 21.74
N GLU A 82 0.75 3.73 21.65
CA GLU A 82 1.66 4.10 20.56
C GLU A 82 1.17 3.53 19.22
N ARG A 83 0.67 2.28 19.22
CA ARG A 83 0.05 1.69 18.03
C ARG A 83 -1.21 2.45 17.62
N ALA A 84 -1.99 2.95 18.59
CA ALA A 84 -3.15 3.79 18.30
C ALA A 84 -2.74 5.13 17.65
N ARG A 85 -1.72 5.80 18.18
CA ARG A 85 -1.17 7.04 17.59
C ARG A 85 -0.67 6.83 16.17
N LEU A 86 0.05 5.73 15.92
CA LEU A 86 0.52 5.40 14.56
C LEU A 86 -0.64 5.11 13.60
N ALA A 87 -1.68 4.40 14.06
CA ALA A 87 -2.88 4.19 13.26
C ALA A 87 -3.60 5.52 12.94
N THR A 88 -3.70 6.42 13.91
CA THR A 88 -4.27 7.77 13.71
C THR A 88 -3.46 8.57 12.70
N LEU A 89 -2.13 8.48 12.74
CA LEU A 89 -1.27 9.11 11.72
C LEU A 89 -1.57 8.54 10.32
N ILE A 90 -1.76 7.22 10.19
CA ILE A 90 -2.10 6.61 8.90
C ILE A 90 -3.48 7.08 8.41
N TYR A 91 -4.45 7.27 9.30
CA TYR A 91 -5.79 7.76 8.95
C TYR A 91 -5.77 9.20 8.44
N TYR A 92 -5.04 10.08 9.14
CA TYR A 92 -5.03 11.53 8.95
C TYR A 92 -3.60 12.07 8.89
N PRO A 93 -2.82 11.69 7.86
CA PRO A 93 -1.40 12.04 7.83
C PRO A 93 -1.17 13.55 7.73
N GLU A 94 -1.97 14.26 6.92
CA GLU A 94 -1.82 15.70 6.70
C GLU A 94 -2.11 16.50 7.99
N GLU A 95 -3.07 16.06 8.81
CA GLU A 95 -3.49 16.74 10.02
C GLU A 95 -2.63 16.38 11.24
N LYS A 96 -2.11 15.14 11.28
CA LYS A 96 -1.46 14.60 12.49
C LYS A 96 0.06 14.59 12.45
N LEU A 97 0.66 14.70 11.27
CA LEU A 97 2.10 14.55 11.13
C LEU A 97 2.87 15.62 11.90
N SER A 98 2.57 16.90 11.68
CA SER A 98 3.27 18.01 12.35
C SER A 98 3.11 17.95 13.87
N GLU A 99 1.88 17.70 14.37
CA GLU A 99 1.60 17.57 15.80
C GLU A 99 2.48 16.49 16.46
N LEU A 100 2.58 15.32 15.81
CA LEU A 100 3.34 14.18 16.34
C LEU A 100 4.85 14.37 16.21
N ALA A 101 5.30 14.99 15.14
CA ALA A 101 6.72 15.27 14.91
C ALA A 101 7.24 16.36 15.87
N ASP A 102 6.45 17.41 16.13
CA ASP A 102 6.80 18.50 17.03
C ASP A 102 6.76 18.08 18.50
N ALA A 103 5.93 17.12 18.86
CA ALA A 103 5.90 16.53 20.20
C ALA A 103 7.09 15.61 20.49
N ALA A 104 7.85 15.19 19.46
CA ALA A 104 8.98 14.28 19.62
C ALA A 104 10.23 15.01 20.15
N PRO A 105 10.95 14.44 21.12
CA PRO A 105 12.19 15.02 21.65
C PRO A 105 13.29 15.19 20.56
N ASN A 106 13.30 14.32 19.57
CA ASN A 106 14.19 14.38 18.39
C ASN A 106 13.39 14.08 17.13
N ARG A 107 13.09 15.13 16.36
CA ARG A 107 12.28 15.05 15.14
C ARG A 107 12.89 14.12 14.08
N ALA A 108 14.18 14.19 13.84
CA ALA A 108 14.87 13.34 12.86
C ALA A 108 14.81 11.86 13.24
N GLU A 109 15.00 11.54 14.51
CA GLU A 109 14.89 10.16 14.98
C GLU A 109 13.44 9.65 14.94
N TRP A 110 12.47 10.53 15.24
CA TRP A 110 11.05 10.21 15.09
C TRP A 110 10.68 9.88 13.64
N TYR A 111 11.16 10.67 12.66
CA TYR A 111 10.98 10.38 11.24
C TYR A 111 11.58 9.03 10.86
N ARG A 112 12.81 8.75 11.29
CA ARG A 112 13.51 7.48 11.03
C ARG A 112 12.71 6.27 11.53
N ILE A 113 12.24 6.33 12.76
CA ILE A 113 11.47 5.27 13.40
C ILE A 113 10.11 5.11 12.70
N THR A 114 9.43 6.22 12.42
CA THR A 114 8.11 6.22 11.77
C THR A 114 8.19 5.66 10.36
N LEU A 115 9.16 6.07 9.55
CA LEU A 115 9.37 5.52 8.21
C LEU A 115 9.62 4.01 8.24
N ARG A 116 10.46 3.52 9.13
CA ARG A 116 10.71 2.07 9.28
C ARG A 116 9.44 1.30 9.63
N ARG A 117 8.65 1.81 10.58
CA ARG A 117 7.35 1.20 10.97
C ARG A 117 6.36 1.17 9.80
N LEU A 118 6.24 2.27 9.07
CA LEU A 118 5.37 2.35 7.90
C LEU A 118 5.82 1.41 6.78
N ILE A 119 7.14 1.26 6.55
CA ILE A 119 7.67 0.30 5.57
C ILE A 119 7.22 -1.13 5.91
N GLU A 120 7.33 -1.56 7.16
CA GLU A 120 6.92 -2.92 7.55
C GLU A 120 5.40 -3.12 7.41
N ILE A 121 4.58 -2.13 7.76
CA ILE A 121 3.13 -2.18 7.57
C ILE A 121 2.79 -2.23 6.07
N CYS A 122 3.42 -1.39 5.25
CA CYS A 122 3.25 -1.42 3.79
C CYS A 122 3.62 -2.78 3.20
N ARG A 123 4.71 -3.40 3.66
CA ARG A 123 5.13 -4.74 3.22
C ARG A 123 4.07 -5.78 3.53
N LEU A 124 3.50 -5.75 4.73
CA LEU A 124 2.40 -6.64 5.09
C LEU A 124 1.19 -6.43 4.16
N CYS A 125 0.78 -5.17 3.94
CA CYS A 125 -0.34 -4.86 3.06
C CYS A 125 -0.06 -5.28 1.60
N ALA A 126 1.17 -5.10 1.12
CA ALA A 126 1.59 -5.45 -0.23
C ALA A 126 1.71 -6.97 -0.46
N SER A 127 1.93 -7.77 0.58
CA SER A 127 2.23 -9.20 0.49
C SER A 127 1.13 -10.04 -0.17
N LYS A 128 -0.12 -9.58 -0.11
CA LYS A 128 -1.28 -10.25 -0.73
C LYS A 128 -1.46 -9.95 -2.23
N TYR A 129 -0.65 -9.07 -2.79
CA TYR A 129 -0.79 -8.59 -4.17
C TYR A 129 0.34 -8.98 -5.09
N THR A 130 0.09 -8.93 -6.40
CA THR A 130 1.14 -9.00 -7.40
C THR A 130 1.99 -7.73 -7.37
N ARG A 131 3.28 -7.85 -7.71
CA ARG A 131 4.18 -6.69 -7.85
C ARG A 131 3.63 -5.64 -8.81
N ALA A 132 2.95 -6.06 -9.88
CA ALA A 132 2.33 -5.15 -10.84
C ALA A 132 1.21 -4.32 -10.22
N LYS A 133 0.37 -4.92 -9.33
CA LYS A 133 -0.68 -4.19 -8.62
C LYS A 133 -0.08 -3.19 -7.63
N VAL A 134 0.92 -3.61 -6.84
CA VAL A 134 1.61 -2.72 -5.90
C VAL A 134 2.24 -1.54 -6.64
N ARG A 135 2.96 -1.80 -7.75
CA ARG A 135 3.60 -0.73 -8.55
C ARG A 135 2.60 0.30 -9.07
N ARG A 136 1.40 -0.12 -9.48
CA ARG A 136 0.34 0.82 -9.93
C ARG A 136 -0.25 1.66 -8.79
N ALA A 137 -0.13 1.22 -7.55
CA ALA A 137 -0.60 1.96 -6.37
C ALA A 137 0.42 2.97 -5.85
N LEU A 138 1.69 2.86 -6.28
CA LEU A 138 2.76 3.76 -5.84
C LEU A 138 2.51 5.21 -6.27
N PRO A 139 2.91 6.19 -5.47
CA PRO A 139 2.87 7.60 -5.85
C PRO A 139 3.84 7.90 -7.00
N VAL A 140 3.54 8.94 -7.78
CA VAL A 140 4.27 9.26 -9.01
C VAL A 140 5.70 9.73 -8.73
N TRP A 141 5.89 10.61 -7.74
CA TRP A 141 7.18 11.30 -7.57
C TRP A 141 8.22 10.51 -6.76
N ASN A 142 7.81 9.71 -5.76
CA ASN A 142 8.71 8.95 -4.88
C ASN A 142 8.47 7.43 -4.91
N GLY A 143 7.63 6.98 -5.83
CA GLY A 143 7.21 5.57 -5.93
C GLY A 143 8.35 4.60 -6.14
N ASP A 144 9.38 4.96 -6.91
CA ASP A 144 10.53 4.08 -7.14
C ASP A 144 11.33 3.85 -5.86
N ILE A 145 11.54 4.89 -5.05
CA ILE A 145 12.22 4.78 -3.75
C ILE A 145 11.39 3.95 -2.78
N ILE A 146 10.08 4.21 -2.71
CA ILE A 146 9.17 3.40 -1.87
C ILE A 146 9.18 1.95 -2.34
N ASN A 147 9.12 1.69 -3.63
CA ASN A 147 9.19 0.33 -4.17
C ASN A 147 10.48 -0.40 -3.79
N GLU A 148 11.61 0.29 -3.82
CA GLU A 148 12.89 -0.27 -3.36
C GLU A 148 12.85 -0.61 -1.86
N LEU A 149 12.32 0.30 -1.03
CA LEU A 149 12.16 0.08 0.41
C LEU A 149 11.20 -1.07 0.74
N LEU A 150 10.20 -1.32 -0.09
CA LEU A 150 9.25 -2.43 0.09
C LEU A 150 9.85 -3.78 -0.31
N ASN A 151 10.78 -3.82 -1.26
CA ASN A 151 11.40 -5.04 -1.73
C ASN A 151 12.51 -5.52 -0.78
N LYS A 152 12.12 -6.26 0.25
CA LYS A 152 13.06 -6.98 1.11
C LYS A 152 13.67 -8.14 0.32
N ASN A 153 14.82 -7.90 -0.33
CA ASN A 153 15.64 -9.01 -0.79
C ASN A 153 16.29 -9.65 0.44
N ASN A 154 16.09 -10.95 0.58
CA ASN A 154 16.67 -11.74 1.66
C ASN A 154 18.13 -11.38 1.93
N ASP A 155 18.52 -11.42 3.18
CA ASP A 155 19.77 -10.99 3.82
C ASP A 155 21.10 -11.51 3.25
N ILE A 156 21.12 -12.11 2.03
CA ILE A 156 22.32 -12.70 1.43
C ILE A 156 23.43 -11.66 1.21
N PHE A 157 23.09 -10.38 0.99
CA PHE A 157 24.06 -9.31 0.71
C PHE A 157 23.98 -8.13 1.68
N ASN A 158 23.40 -8.32 2.87
CA ASN A 158 23.30 -7.30 3.92
C ASN A 158 22.94 -5.89 3.43
N LYS A 159 21.80 -5.75 2.75
CA LYS A 159 21.29 -4.45 2.29
C LYS A 159 20.80 -3.53 3.42
N ARG A 160 21.03 -3.89 4.69
CA ARG A 160 20.58 -3.07 5.82
C ARG A 160 21.17 -1.67 5.79
N GLU A 161 22.48 -1.58 5.55
CA GLU A 161 23.16 -0.28 5.42
C GLU A 161 22.61 0.56 4.27
N TYR A 162 22.33 -0.08 3.12
CA TYR A 162 21.67 0.59 2.00
C TYR A 162 20.31 1.19 2.38
N PHE A 163 19.43 0.42 3.04
CA PHE A 163 18.13 0.92 3.47
C PHE A 163 18.25 2.03 4.53
N ASP A 164 19.19 1.89 5.45
CA ASP A 164 19.46 2.90 6.47
C ASP A 164 19.97 4.20 5.82
N THR A 165 20.81 4.10 4.79
CA THR A 165 21.30 5.24 3.99
C THR A 165 20.16 5.92 3.24
N VAL A 166 19.26 5.15 2.60
CA VAL A 166 18.10 5.73 1.90
C VAL A 166 17.21 6.50 2.86
N ILE A 167 16.91 5.94 4.05
CA ILE A 167 16.10 6.63 5.05
C ILE A 167 16.81 7.89 5.58
N ALA A 168 18.11 7.80 5.82
CA ALA A 168 18.90 8.97 6.23
C ALA A 168 18.84 10.09 5.19
N SER A 169 19.04 9.75 3.91
CA SER A 169 18.96 10.72 2.80
C SER A 169 17.58 11.36 2.65
N ILE A 170 16.50 10.61 2.86
CA ILE A 170 15.12 11.16 2.88
C ILE A 170 14.99 12.23 3.96
N ILE A 171 15.60 12.03 5.14
CA ILE A 171 15.55 12.99 6.26
C ILE A 171 16.47 14.19 5.98
N GLU A 172 17.68 13.96 5.50
CA GLU A 172 18.67 15.00 5.19
C GLU A 172 18.24 15.93 4.06
N THR A 173 17.42 15.44 3.12
CA THR A 173 16.84 16.23 2.02
C THR A 173 15.52 16.91 2.38
N ASP A 174 15.10 16.85 3.64
CA ASP A 174 13.85 17.43 4.15
C ASP A 174 12.57 16.87 3.48
N CYS A 175 12.64 15.63 2.98
CA CYS A 175 11.52 14.97 2.30
C CYS A 175 10.74 14.00 3.20
N ALA A 176 11.10 13.91 4.50
CA ALA A 176 10.55 12.89 5.40
C ALA A 176 9.02 12.96 5.55
N GLU A 177 8.45 14.16 5.64
CA GLU A 177 7.01 14.36 5.78
C GLU A 177 6.25 13.87 4.56
N GLU A 178 6.69 14.23 3.38
CA GLU A 178 6.08 13.82 2.12
C GLU A 178 6.16 12.30 1.91
N PHE A 179 7.28 11.67 2.31
CA PHE A 179 7.40 10.22 2.29
C PHE A 179 6.45 9.53 3.27
N ILE A 180 6.29 10.05 4.48
CA ILE A 180 5.36 9.55 5.49
C ILE A 180 3.93 9.64 4.96
N ILE A 181 3.52 10.80 4.44
CA ILE A 181 2.18 10.99 3.84
C ILE A 181 1.95 10.00 2.69
N SER A 182 2.92 9.88 1.78
CA SER A 182 2.86 8.95 0.66
C SER A 182 2.69 7.50 1.11
N MET A 183 3.41 7.08 2.15
CA MET A 183 3.33 5.73 2.68
C MET A 183 2.01 5.49 3.43
N CYS A 184 1.51 6.44 4.18
CA CYS A 184 0.19 6.36 4.82
C CYS A 184 -0.91 6.18 3.76
N ASN A 185 -0.87 6.97 2.70
CA ASN A 185 -1.83 6.88 1.60
C ASN A 185 -1.69 5.55 0.82
N LEU A 186 -0.47 5.03 0.66
CA LEU A 186 -0.24 3.72 0.05
C LEU A 186 -0.83 2.59 0.91
N ILE A 187 -0.66 2.64 2.25
CA ILE A 187 -1.27 1.68 3.17
C ILE A 187 -2.79 1.68 3.00
N LYS A 188 -3.43 2.85 3.03
CA LYS A 188 -4.88 2.99 2.83
C LYS A 188 -5.34 2.37 1.51
N ARG A 189 -4.59 2.55 0.41
CA ARG A 189 -4.88 1.96 -0.91
C ARG A 189 -4.71 0.44 -0.97
N LEU A 190 -3.79 -0.12 -0.16
CA LEU A 190 -3.47 -1.55 -0.19
C LEU A 190 -4.26 -2.36 0.83
N VAL A 191 -4.86 -1.72 1.83
CA VAL A 191 -5.64 -2.42 2.87
C VAL A 191 -6.98 -2.88 2.33
N VAL A 192 -7.65 -2.07 1.52
CA VAL A 192 -8.95 -2.35 0.93
C VAL A 192 -8.82 -2.49 -0.58
N ASP A 193 -9.42 -3.54 -1.15
CA ASP A 193 -9.42 -3.81 -2.58
C ASP A 193 -10.61 -3.18 -3.29
N HIS A 194 -11.78 -3.29 -2.68
CA HIS A 194 -13.03 -2.81 -3.24
C HIS A 194 -13.92 -2.22 -2.15
N LEU A 195 -14.58 -1.13 -2.50
CA LEU A 195 -15.64 -0.50 -1.74
C LEU A 195 -16.96 -0.68 -2.50
N HIS A 196 -17.97 -1.22 -1.83
CA HIS A 196 -19.32 -1.45 -2.39
C HIS A 196 -20.36 -0.66 -1.63
#